data_a16f5ccf02b7d790e701d4557f809360
#
_entry.id   a16f5ccf02b7d790e701d4557f809360
#
_cell.length_a   1.000
_cell.length_b   1.000
_cell.length_c   1.000
_cell.angle_alpha   90.00
_cell.angle_beta   90.00
_cell.angle_gamma   90.00
#
_symmetry.space_group_name_H-M   'P 1'
#
loop_
_entity.id
_entity.type
_entity.pdbx_description
1 polymer ?
#
loop_
_entity_poly.entity_id
_entity_poly.type
_entity_poly.pdbx_seq_one_letter_code
_entity_poly.pdbx_strand_id
1 'polypeptide(L)'
;MLAKTGLLDGRRATSNKRAMDWVVSVNPAVNWVHRARWVVDGKFYTSSGVSAGTDMALGFLADRFGQEAAEEAALGAEYLWNRDSDNDPFACDAQQP
;
A
#
# COMPACT_ATOMS: atom_id res chain seq x y z
N MET A 1 -7.49 -0.63 14.33
CA MET A 1 -6.98 -0.88 12.99
C MET A 1 -8.10 -1.32 12.05
N LEU A 2 -7.97 -0.98 10.80
CA LEU A 2 -9.05 -1.16 9.81
C LEU A 2 -9.45 -2.63 9.61
N ALA A 3 -8.47 -3.54 9.64
CA ALA A 3 -8.74 -4.97 9.43
C ALA A 3 -9.70 -5.57 10.48
N LYS A 4 -9.73 -5.01 11.69
CA LYS A 4 -10.61 -5.50 12.75
C LYS A 4 -12.08 -5.13 12.53
N THR A 5 -12.35 -4.17 11.65
CA THR A 5 -13.72 -3.71 11.41
C THR A 5 -14.53 -4.64 10.51
N GLY A 6 -13.86 -5.56 9.83
CA GLY A 6 -14.50 -6.40 8.83
C GLY A 6 -14.66 -5.75 7.46
N LEU A 7 -14.36 -4.47 7.33
CA LEU A 7 -14.53 -3.74 6.06
C LEU A 7 -13.59 -4.25 4.96
N LEU A 8 -12.46 -4.85 5.33
CA LEU A 8 -11.49 -5.37 4.37
C LEU A 8 -11.69 -6.85 4.04
N ASP A 9 -12.67 -7.53 4.66
CA ASP A 9 -12.90 -8.95 4.42
C ASP A 9 -13.12 -9.20 2.92
N GLY A 10 -12.37 -10.15 2.36
CA GLY A 10 -12.43 -10.47 0.94
C GLY A 10 -11.73 -9.45 0.04
N ARG A 11 -11.23 -8.34 0.58
CA ARG A 11 -10.50 -7.31 -0.18
C ARG A 11 -9.02 -7.62 -0.22
N ARG A 12 -8.34 -7.09 -1.23
CA ARG A 12 -6.88 -7.12 -1.29
C ARG A 12 -6.36 -5.95 -0.47
N ALA A 13 -5.32 -6.18 0.32
CA ALA A 13 -4.72 -5.15 1.16
C ALA A 13 -3.27 -5.48 1.47
N THR A 14 -2.54 -4.51 1.96
CA THR A 14 -1.17 -4.72 2.44
C THR A 14 -0.95 -3.95 3.74
N SER A 15 0.19 -4.17 4.36
CA SER A 15 0.57 -3.53 5.62
C SER A 15 2.07 -3.38 5.69
N ASN A 16 2.55 -2.73 6.76
CA ASN A 16 3.96 -2.65 7.08
C ASN A 16 4.53 -4.07 7.15
N LYS A 17 5.67 -4.30 6.50
CA LYS A 17 6.21 -5.66 6.37
C LYS A 17 6.63 -6.26 7.70
N ARG A 18 7.06 -5.44 8.65
CA ARG A 18 7.39 -5.92 9.99
C ARG A 18 6.17 -6.40 10.77
N ALA A 19 4.99 -5.87 10.46
CA ALA A 19 3.75 -6.21 11.13
C ALA A 19 2.90 -7.20 10.34
N MET A 20 3.36 -7.65 9.17
CA MET A 20 2.53 -8.44 8.26
C MET A 20 2.01 -9.72 8.92
N ASP A 21 2.86 -10.47 9.61
CA ASP A 21 2.43 -11.70 10.27
C ASP A 21 1.33 -11.45 11.29
N TRP A 22 1.45 -10.34 12.02
CA TRP A 22 0.46 -9.98 13.02
C TRP A 22 -0.89 -9.64 12.38
N VAL A 23 -0.90 -8.80 11.33
CA VAL A 23 -2.17 -8.41 10.70
C VAL A 23 -2.85 -9.59 10.03
N VAL A 24 -2.09 -10.53 9.47
CA VAL A 24 -2.66 -11.75 8.91
C VAL A 24 -3.35 -12.55 10.00
N SER A 25 -2.74 -12.64 11.19
CA SER A 25 -3.36 -13.35 12.31
C SER A 25 -4.59 -12.63 12.85
N VAL A 26 -4.63 -11.29 12.77
CA VAL A 26 -5.77 -10.50 13.23
C VAL A 26 -6.99 -10.72 12.33
N ASN A 27 -6.79 -10.79 11.02
CA ASN A 27 -7.90 -11.02 10.10
C ASN A 27 -7.45 -11.79 8.86
N PRO A 28 -7.54 -13.13 8.89
CA PRO A 28 -7.17 -13.95 7.74
C PRO A 28 -8.18 -13.88 6.59
N ALA A 29 -9.33 -13.26 6.78
CA ALA A 29 -10.32 -13.09 5.70
C ALA A 29 -9.92 -12.04 4.67
N VAL A 30 -8.92 -11.21 4.98
CA VAL A 30 -8.36 -10.24 4.04
C VAL A 30 -7.36 -10.94 3.13
N ASN A 31 -7.39 -10.60 1.85
CA ASN A 31 -6.42 -11.10 0.88
C ASN A 31 -5.15 -10.26 0.96
N TRP A 32 -4.27 -10.60 1.89
CA TRP A 32 -3.05 -9.84 2.14
C TRP A 32 -2.04 -10.01 1.02
N VAL A 33 -1.56 -8.90 0.47
CA VAL A 33 -0.57 -8.88 -0.60
C VAL A 33 0.79 -8.57 0.01
N HIS A 34 1.66 -9.57 0.08
CA HIS A 34 2.90 -9.50 0.86
C HIS A 34 3.99 -8.63 0.20
N ARG A 35 4.04 -8.61 -1.13
CA ARG A 35 5.09 -7.86 -1.83
C ARG A 35 4.72 -6.43 -2.14
N ALA A 36 3.46 -6.10 -2.10
CA ALA A 36 2.99 -4.79 -2.54
C ALA A 36 3.49 -3.68 -1.63
N ARG A 37 3.80 -2.55 -2.24
CA ARG A 37 4.11 -1.32 -1.54
C ARG A 37 2.81 -0.61 -1.14
N TRP A 38 1.83 -0.61 -2.03
CA TRP A 38 0.45 -0.26 -1.67
C TRP A 38 -0.50 -1.05 -2.56
N VAL A 39 -1.75 -1.17 -2.10
CA VAL A 39 -2.80 -1.91 -2.80
C VAL A 39 -4.03 -1.04 -2.93
N VAL A 40 -4.63 -1.06 -4.11
CA VAL A 40 -5.90 -0.38 -4.39
C VAL A 40 -6.93 -1.47 -4.66
N ASP A 41 -8.01 -1.49 -3.88
CA ASP A 41 -9.12 -2.39 -4.11
C ASP A 41 -10.42 -1.63 -3.92
N GLY A 42 -11.06 -1.24 -5.03
CA GLY A 42 -12.23 -0.39 -5.00
C GLY A 42 -11.89 0.96 -4.35
N LYS A 43 -12.59 1.28 -3.28
CA LYS A 43 -12.35 2.53 -2.54
C LYS A 43 -11.25 2.42 -1.49
N PHE A 44 -10.71 1.20 -1.27
CA PHE A 44 -9.73 0.97 -0.22
C PHE A 44 -8.31 1.08 -0.75
N TYR A 45 -7.55 1.98 -0.14
CA TYR A 45 -6.12 2.14 -0.39
C TYR A 45 -5.39 1.75 0.89
N THR A 46 -4.53 0.75 0.80
CA THR A 46 -3.71 0.31 1.94
C THR A 46 -2.24 0.32 1.54
N SER A 47 -1.38 0.72 2.47
CA SER A 47 0.04 0.85 2.18
C SER A 47 0.89 0.05 3.15
N SER A 48 2.14 -0.16 2.76
CA SER A 48 3.15 -0.81 3.58
C SER A 48 3.63 0.14 4.69
N GLY A 49 4.85 0.66 4.62
CA GLY A 49 5.39 1.54 5.64
C GLY A 49 5.02 3.01 5.43
N VAL A 50 5.63 3.88 6.21
CA VAL A 50 5.33 5.32 6.19
C VAL A 50 5.66 5.95 4.84
N SER A 51 6.83 5.67 4.28
CA SER A 51 7.21 6.22 2.98
C SER A 51 6.36 5.63 1.85
N ALA A 52 5.94 4.37 1.98
CA ALA A 52 5.01 3.76 1.03
C ALA A 52 3.65 4.47 1.07
N GLY A 53 3.24 4.96 2.24
CA GLY A 53 2.02 5.74 2.37
C GLY A 53 2.09 7.04 1.58
N THR A 54 3.25 7.70 1.55
CA THR A 54 3.46 8.88 0.72
C THR A 54 3.35 8.54 -0.77
N ASP A 55 3.99 7.46 -1.19
CA ASP A 55 3.91 7.00 -2.58
C ASP A 55 2.47 6.62 -2.95
N MET A 56 1.75 5.99 -2.04
CA MET A 56 0.34 5.65 -2.22
C MET A 56 -0.51 6.91 -2.39
N ALA A 57 -0.26 7.95 -1.60
CA ALA A 57 -1.00 9.21 -1.71
C ALA A 57 -0.79 9.83 -3.09
N LEU A 58 0.42 9.79 -3.62
CA LEU A 58 0.69 10.25 -4.98
C LEU A 58 0.01 9.37 -6.01
N GLY A 59 -0.04 8.06 -5.78
CA GLY A 59 -0.78 7.13 -6.63
C GLY A 59 -2.27 7.45 -6.64
N PHE A 60 -2.83 7.81 -5.51
CA PHE A 60 -4.21 8.26 -5.40
C PHE A 60 -4.45 9.53 -6.23
N LEU A 61 -3.55 10.51 -6.13
CA LEU A 61 -3.64 11.72 -6.96
C LEU A 61 -3.61 11.38 -8.45
N ALA A 62 -2.71 10.47 -8.85
CA ALA A 62 -2.62 10.06 -10.24
C ALA A 62 -3.91 9.39 -10.71
N ASP A 63 -4.51 8.55 -9.87
CA ASP A 63 -5.76 7.86 -10.21
C ASP A 63 -6.93 8.83 -10.35
N ARG A 64 -6.96 9.89 -9.56
CA ARG A 64 -8.08 10.83 -9.51
C ARG A 64 -7.90 12.05 -10.41
N PHE A 65 -6.67 12.55 -10.54
CA PHE A 65 -6.39 13.83 -11.20
C PHE A 65 -5.38 13.72 -12.33
N GLY A 66 -4.83 12.54 -12.57
CA GLY A 66 -3.88 12.28 -13.63
C GLY A 66 -2.44 12.27 -13.15
N GLN A 67 -1.61 11.62 -13.95
CA GLN A 67 -0.19 11.40 -13.66
C GLN A 67 0.57 12.72 -13.47
N GLU A 68 0.25 13.72 -14.29
CA GLU A 68 0.93 15.01 -14.25
C GLU A 68 0.71 15.73 -12.92
N ALA A 69 -0.52 15.65 -12.36
CA ALA A 69 -0.81 16.26 -11.07
C ALA A 69 0.02 15.62 -9.96
N ALA A 70 0.17 14.30 -10.00
CA ALA A 70 0.99 13.58 -9.02
C ALA A 70 2.47 13.93 -9.16
N GLU A 71 2.97 14.06 -10.39
CA GLU A 71 4.35 14.44 -10.63
C GLU A 71 4.64 15.85 -10.13
N GLU A 72 3.73 16.79 -10.33
CA GLU A 72 3.88 18.14 -9.83
C GLU A 72 3.89 18.19 -8.30
N ALA A 73 3.02 17.41 -7.67
CA ALA A 73 2.99 17.33 -6.21
C ALA A 73 4.30 16.78 -5.66
N ALA A 74 4.83 15.73 -6.28
CA ALA A 74 6.09 15.13 -5.87
C ALA A 74 7.25 16.13 -6.04
N LEU A 75 7.27 16.86 -7.14
CA LEU A 75 8.29 17.86 -7.39
C LEU A 75 8.23 18.98 -6.37
N GLY A 76 7.03 19.48 -6.07
CA GLY A 76 6.86 20.54 -5.07
C GLY A 76 7.30 20.12 -3.68
N ALA A 77 7.14 18.85 -3.34
CA ALA A 77 7.59 18.32 -2.06
C ALA A 77 9.06 17.87 -2.09
N GLU A 78 9.73 17.98 -3.24
CA GLU A 78 11.10 17.47 -3.45
C GLU A 78 11.19 16.00 -3.07
N TYR A 79 10.18 15.21 -3.46
CA TYR A 79 10.04 13.82 -3.09
C TYR A 79 10.31 12.91 -4.29
N LEU A 80 11.13 11.89 -4.08
CA LEU A 80 11.38 10.87 -5.09
C LEU A 80 10.28 9.81 -5.01
N TRP A 81 9.33 9.90 -5.91
CA TRP A 81 8.15 9.04 -5.91
C TRP A 81 8.47 7.65 -6.47
N ASN A 82 8.24 6.61 -5.65
CA ASN A 82 8.29 5.22 -6.12
C ASN A 82 6.89 4.85 -6.62
N ARG A 83 6.75 4.71 -7.92
CA ARG A 83 5.46 4.50 -8.60
C ARG A 83 5.03 3.04 -8.67
N ASP A 84 5.93 2.11 -8.38
CA ASP A 84 5.64 0.68 -8.49
C ASP A 84 4.97 0.17 -7.22
N SER A 85 3.64 0.10 -7.23
CA SER A 85 2.85 -0.34 -6.08
C SER A 85 3.07 -1.81 -5.75
N ASP A 86 3.51 -2.61 -6.72
CA ASP A 86 3.58 -4.06 -6.55
C ASP A 86 4.90 -4.54 -5.95
N ASN A 87 5.88 -3.67 -5.83
CA ASN A 87 7.21 -4.07 -5.40
C ASN A 87 7.72 -3.21 -4.25
N ASP A 88 7.54 -3.71 -3.04
CA ASP A 88 8.07 -3.06 -1.84
C ASP A 88 9.50 -3.55 -1.61
N PRO A 89 10.51 -2.66 -1.67
CA PRO A 89 11.89 -3.08 -1.42
C PRO A 89 12.12 -3.62 -0.01
N PHE A 90 11.20 -3.37 0.91
CA PHE A 90 11.29 -3.88 2.28
C PHE A 90 10.55 -5.21 2.47
N ALA A 91 9.94 -5.77 1.43
CA ALA A 91 9.36 -7.09 1.50
C ALA A 91 10.48 -8.10 1.70
N CYS A 92 10.38 -8.89 2.77
CA CYS A 92 11.41 -9.87 3.10
C CYS A 92 11.35 -11.06 2.14
N ASP A 93 12.51 -11.49 1.63
CA ASP A 93 12.57 -12.64 0.73
C ASP A 93 12.03 -13.90 1.39
N ALA A 94 12.19 -14.02 2.71
CA ALA A 94 11.66 -15.16 3.44
C ALA A 94 10.12 -15.22 3.45
N GLN A 95 9.46 -14.12 3.14
CA GLN A 95 8.00 -14.04 3.04
C GLN A 95 7.51 -14.35 1.63
N GLN A 96 8.41 -14.64 0.74
CA GLN A 96 8.11 -14.88 -0.67
C GLN A 96 8.52 -16.30 -1.01
N PRO A 97 7.55 -17.17 -1.17
CA PRO A 97 7.83 -18.52 -1.58
C PRO A 97 8.54 -18.56 -2.92
#